data_a1348fa35934f40b860740b412419807
#
_entry.id   a1348fa35934f40b860740b412419807
#
_cell.length_a   1.000
_cell.length_b   1.000
_cell.length_c   1.000
_cell.angle_alpha   90.00
_cell.angle_beta   90.00
_cell.angle_gamma   90.00
#
_symmetry.space_group_name_H-M   'P 1'
#
loop_
_entity.id
_entity.type
_entity.pdbx_description
1 polymer ?
#
loop_
_entity_poly.entity_id
_entity_poly.type
_entity_poly.pdbx_seq_one_letter_code
_entity_poly.pdbx_strand_id
1 'polypeptide(L)'
;TISKIIDNIDAVILTHYHIDHFDEFAVQALPKDLKIYVQDNIDKQLLINHDFTNIEVLTKEGNSFDDIKLYKIDCQHGIKALTVPYFEFTSNYFNMSVRYEAMGVIFQHKDEETLYLAGDTIFCDFVKNAIAQYAPAKIIINCADAQFEHSGSIIMGTDDILKLHQYAPDLKIIASHLDTVGHATLNRQQLSEFITQHKLTDYIFVPEDGEII
;
A
#
# COMPACT_ATOMS: atom_id res chain seq x y z
N THR A 1 -3.54 13.90 -17.01
CA THR A 1 -4.03 14.71 -15.89
C THR A 1 -4.83 13.84 -14.93
N ILE A 2 -4.84 14.16 -13.64
CA ILE A 2 -5.55 13.39 -12.58
C ILE A 2 -7.04 13.21 -12.93
N SER A 3 -7.71 14.23 -13.46
CA SER A 3 -9.11 14.10 -13.90
C SER A 3 -9.32 12.96 -14.89
N LYS A 4 -8.41 12.77 -15.84
CA LYS A 4 -8.51 11.65 -16.80
C LYS A 4 -8.33 10.29 -16.14
N ILE A 5 -7.56 10.20 -15.05
CA ILE A 5 -7.43 8.96 -14.28
C ILE A 5 -8.75 8.70 -13.57
N ILE A 6 -9.29 9.69 -12.87
CA ILE A 6 -10.55 9.57 -12.11
C ILE A 6 -11.72 9.19 -13.03
N ASP A 7 -11.78 9.75 -14.25
CA ASP A 7 -12.85 9.45 -15.24
C ASP A 7 -12.81 8.00 -15.76
N ASN A 8 -11.72 7.25 -15.51
CA ASN A 8 -11.50 5.91 -16.05
C ASN A 8 -11.29 4.84 -14.97
N ILE A 9 -11.56 5.13 -13.70
CA ILE A 9 -11.50 4.14 -12.62
C ILE A 9 -12.91 3.70 -12.21
N ASP A 10 -13.05 2.40 -11.95
CA ASP A 10 -14.30 1.79 -11.54
C ASP A 10 -14.42 1.67 -10.02
N ALA A 11 -13.28 1.60 -9.33
CA ALA A 11 -13.22 1.52 -7.87
C ALA A 11 -11.89 2.05 -7.32
N VAL A 12 -11.88 2.36 -6.02
CA VAL A 12 -10.69 2.75 -5.24
C VAL A 12 -10.46 1.73 -4.14
N ILE A 13 -9.20 1.35 -3.94
CA ILE A 13 -8.75 0.63 -2.75
C ILE A 13 -8.05 1.64 -1.84
N LEU A 14 -8.63 1.93 -0.70
CA LEU A 14 -7.99 2.71 0.36
C LEU A 14 -7.39 1.76 1.39
N THR A 15 -6.09 1.57 1.33
CA THR A 15 -5.36 0.62 2.20
C THR A 15 -5.42 1.04 3.67
N HIS A 16 -5.41 2.34 3.93
CA HIS A 16 -5.60 2.95 5.25
C HIS A 16 -5.79 4.47 5.12
N TYR A 17 -6.39 5.07 6.13
CA TYR A 17 -6.74 6.50 6.12
C TYR A 17 -5.58 7.34 6.70
N HIS A 18 -4.50 7.52 5.91
CA HIS A 18 -3.46 8.50 6.17
C HIS A 18 -3.48 9.59 5.11
N ILE A 19 -2.93 10.78 5.44
CA ILE A 19 -3.02 11.98 4.59
C ILE A 19 -2.26 11.82 3.25
N ASP A 20 -1.25 11.00 3.20
CA ASP A 20 -0.48 10.66 1.99
C ASP A 20 -1.14 9.55 1.13
N HIS A 21 -2.22 8.94 1.63
CA HIS A 21 -3.04 7.97 0.91
C HIS A 21 -4.43 8.49 0.57
N PHE A 22 -4.99 9.38 1.41
CA PHE A 22 -6.32 9.95 1.18
C PHE A 22 -6.41 11.36 1.75
N ASP A 23 -6.03 12.33 0.94
CA ASP A 23 -5.98 13.74 1.30
C ASP A 23 -7.29 14.50 0.99
N GLU A 24 -7.30 15.78 1.30
CA GLU A 24 -8.43 16.66 1.01
C GLU A 24 -8.69 16.78 -0.51
N PHE A 25 -7.65 16.67 -1.34
CA PHE A 25 -7.81 16.68 -2.79
C PHE A 25 -8.57 15.43 -3.26
N ALA A 26 -8.24 14.24 -2.75
CA ALA A 26 -8.97 13.01 -3.04
C ALA A 26 -10.44 13.13 -2.59
N VAL A 27 -10.68 13.70 -1.40
CA VAL A 27 -12.05 13.98 -0.92
C VAL A 27 -12.83 14.86 -1.89
N GLN A 28 -12.20 15.89 -2.46
CA GLN A 28 -12.88 16.83 -3.38
C GLN A 28 -13.02 16.28 -4.81
N ALA A 29 -12.03 15.53 -5.29
CA ALA A 29 -11.93 15.12 -6.68
C ALA A 29 -12.71 13.83 -7.00
N LEU A 30 -12.82 12.91 -6.03
CA LEU A 30 -13.49 11.64 -6.26
C LEU A 30 -15.01 11.77 -6.24
N PRO A 31 -15.74 11.15 -7.21
CA PRO A 31 -17.20 11.04 -7.17
C PRO A 31 -17.67 10.39 -5.87
N LYS A 32 -18.71 10.94 -5.25
CA LYS A 32 -19.20 10.48 -3.93
C LYS A 32 -19.87 9.11 -3.95
N ASP A 33 -20.29 8.65 -5.11
CA ASP A 33 -20.88 7.36 -5.38
C ASP A 33 -19.89 6.33 -5.96
N LEU A 34 -18.63 6.74 -6.20
CA LEU A 34 -17.57 5.82 -6.63
C LEU A 34 -17.38 4.71 -5.60
N LYS A 35 -17.23 3.47 -6.08
CA LYS A 35 -16.96 2.32 -5.21
C LYS A 35 -15.61 2.47 -4.50
N ILE A 36 -15.61 2.44 -3.16
CA ILE A 36 -14.39 2.48 -2.36
C ILE A 36 -14.34 1.27 -1.43
N TYR A 37 -13.24 0.52 -1.49
CA TYR A 37 -12.96 -0.53 -0.54
C TYR A 37 -12.00 -0.02 0.54
N VAL A 38 -12.31 -0.35 1.80
CA VAL A 38 -11.57 0.10 2.99
C VAL A 38 -11.21 -1.08 3.88
N GLN A 39 -10.26 -0.87 4.79
CA GLN A 39 -9.78 -1.93 5.67
C GLN A 39 -10.76 -2.30 6.80
N ASP A 40 -11.55 -1.36 7.32
CA ASP A 40 -12.45 -1.57 8.46
C ASP A 40 -13.58 -0.53 8.54
N ASN A 41 -14.43 -0.68 9.58
CA ASN A 41 -15.57 0.21 9.80
C ASN A 41 -15.15 1.60 10.29
N ILE A 42 -13.96 1.81 10.81
CA ILE A 42 -13.48 3.13 11.23
C ILE A 42 -13.17 3.95 9.99
N ASP A 43 -12.39 3.40 9.05
CA ASP A 43 -12.10 4.08 7.79
C ASP A 43 -13.37 4.29 6.96
N LYS A 44 -14.30 3.31 6.98
CA LYS A 44 -15.63 3.48 6.39
C LYS A 44 -16.37 4.68 6.96
N GLN A 45 -16.39 4.86 8.29
CA GLN A 45 -17.07 5.98 8.92
C GLN A 45 -16.41 7.32 8.58
N LEU A 46 -15.07 7.37 8.48
CA LEU A 46 -14.36 8.57 8.04
C LEU A 46 -14.78 9.00 6.63
N LEU A 47 -14.90 8.05 5.69
CA LEU A 47 -15.38 8.35 4.34
C LEU A 47 -16.86 8.78 4.31
N ILE A 48 -17.73 8.17 5.13
CA ILE A 48 -19.13 8.61 5.27
C ILE A 48 -19.20 10.06 5.74
N ASN A 49 -18.34 10.49 6.64
CA ASN A 49 -18.28 11.87 7.12
C ASN A 49 -17.84 12.86 6.02
N HIS A 50 -17.28 12.36 4.91
CA HIS A 50 -16.96 13.11 3.69
C HIS A 50 -17.96 12.88 2.55
N ASP A 51 -19.18 12.43 2.88
CA ASP A 51 -20.31 12.21 1.96
C ASP A 51 -20.13 11.08 0.93
N PHE A 52 -19.13 10.22 1.07
CA PHE A 52 -19.04 9.02 0.24
C PHE A 52 -20.13 8.00 0.60
N THR A 53 -20.78 7.44 -0.41
CA THR A 53 -21.99 6.61 -0.22
C THR A 53 -21.81 5.13 -0.57
N ASN A 54 -20.79 4.78 -1.38
CA ASN A 54 -20.60 3.42 -1.89
C ASN A 54 -19.30 2.81 -1.33
N ILE A 55 -19.31 2.48 -0.03
CA ILE A 55 -18.13 2.03 0.70
C ILE A 55 -18.32 0.60 1.20
N GLU A 56 -17.35 -0.26 0.95
CA GLU A 56 -17.34 -1.65 1.39
C GLU A 56 -16.07 -1.98 2.18
N VAL A 57 -16.22 -2.71 3.27
CA VAL A 57 -15.08 -3.19 4.06
C VAL A 57 -14.56 -4.49 3.44
N LEU A 58 -13.26 -4.53 3.13
CA LEU A 58 -12.61 -5.77 2.68
C LEU A 58 -12.44 -6.76 3.83
N THR A 59 -12.62 -8.03 3.52
CA THR A 59 -12.49 -9.14 4.47
C THR A 59 -11.41 -10.13 4.04
N LYS A 60 -10.96 -10.96 4.98
CA LYS A 60 -10.00 -12.04 4.70
C LYS A 60 -10.63 -13.21 3.94
N GLU A 61 -11.94 -13.37 4.07
CA GLU A 61 -12.74 -14.37 3.35
C GLU A 61 -12.92 -14.00 1.88
N GLY A 62 -12.70 -12.74 1.55
CA GLY A 62 -12.74 -12.19 0.20
C GLY A 62 -14.05 -11.48 -0.13
N ASN A 63 -13.90 -10.41 -0.90
CA ASN A 63 -14.97 -9.65 -1.52
C ASN A 63 -14.89 -9.87 -3.04
N SER A 64 -15.88 -9.43 -3.79
CA SER A 64 -15.87 -9.48 -5.26
C SER A 64 -16.13 -8.09 -5.82
N PHE A 65 -15.39 -7.77 -6.86
CA PHE A 65 -15.68 -6.65 -7.74
C PHE A 65 -15.70 -7.19 -9.17
N ASP A 66 -16.86 -7.31 -9.75
CA ASP A 66 -17.12 -8.06 -10.98
C ASP A 66 -16.50 -9.47 -10.90
N ASP A 67 -15.63 -9.85 -11.83
CA ASP A 67 -14.97 -11.16 -11.88
C ASP A 67 -13.66 -11.20 -11.04
N ILE A 68 -13.30 -10.09 -10.37
CA ILE A 68 -12.10 -9.99 -9.53
C ILE A 68 -12.45 -10.35 -8.09
N LYS A 69 -11.66 -11.24 -7.50
CA LYS A 69 -11.68 -11.53 -6.06
C LYS A 69 -10.63 -10.67 -5.35
N LEU A 70 -11.05 -10.05 -4.26
CA LEU A 70 -10.23 -9.16 -3.43
C LEU A 70 -10.11 -9.77 -2.04
N TYR A 71 -8.89 -10.03 -1.56
CA TYR A 71 -8.67 -10.56 -0.21
C TYR A 71 -7.83 -9.58 0.60
N LYS A 72 -8.34 -9.20 1.76
CA LYS A 72 -7.60 -8.37 2.71
C LYS A 72 -6.44 -9.13 3.32
N ILE A 73 -5.27 -8.51 3.35
CA ILE A 73 -4.08 -8.97 4.05
C ILE A 73 -3.75 -7.97 5.17
N ASP A 74 -3.44 -8.45 6.36
CA ASP A 74 -2.98 -7.59 7.43
C ASP A 74 -1.59 -7.03 7.11
N CYS A 75 -1.32 -5.82 7.56
CA CYS A 75 -0.02 -5.17 7.44
C CYS A 75 0.66 -5.01 8.80
N GLN A 76 1.97 -4.90 8.77
CA GLN A 76 2.78 -4.45 9.89
C GLN A 76 3.43 -3.11 9.53
N HIS A 77 2.77 -2.01 9.87
CA HIS A 77 3.21 -0.64 9.59
C HIS A 77 4.30 -0.22 10.58
N GLY A 78 5.46 -0.87 10.47
CA GLY A 78 6.57 -0.77 11.41
C GLY A 78 6.44 -1.65 12.65
N ILE A 79 7.31 -1.44 13.61
CA ILE A 79 7.29 -2.16 14.91
C ILE A 79 6.26 -1.48 15.81
N LYS A 80 5.12 -2.16 16.04
CA LYS A 80 3.95 -1.59 16.72
C LYS A 80 4.28 -0.84 18.00
N ALA A 81 5.11 -1.42 18.87
CA ALA A 81 5.48 -0.79 20.15
C ALA A 81 6.26 0.52 20.01
N LEU A 82 6.95 0.71 18.88
CA LEU A 82 7.73 1.91 18.59
C LEU A 82 6.93 2.91 17.75
N THR A 83 6.06 2.43 16.86
CA THR A 83 5.34 3.26 15.88
C THR A 83 4.06 3.88 16.46
N VAL A 84 3.29 3.12 17.23
CA VAL A 84 2.00 3.59 17.79
C VAL A 84 2.13 4.91 18.57
N PRO A 85 3.14 5.10 19.45
CA PRO A 85 3.29 6.37 20.17
C PRO A 85 3.47 7.59 19.25
N TYR A 86 4.13 7.43 18.09
CA TYR A 86 4.26 8.50 17.09
C TYR A 86 2.95 8.79 16.40
N PHE A 87 2.19 7.78 16.04
CA PHE A 87 0.88 7.96 15.40
C PHE A 87 -0.12 8.62 16.35
N GLU A 88 -0.12 8.23 17.63
CA GLU A 88 -0.93 8.87 18.67
C GLU A 88 -0.52 10.32 18.88
N PHE A 89 0.79 10.61 18.95
CA PHE A 89 1.30 11.98 19.05
C PHE A 89 0.87 12.81 17.84
N THR A 90 1.05 12.30 16.62
CA THR A 90 0.67 12.97 15.37
C THR A 90 -0.84 13.23 15.32
N SER A 91 -1.64 12.23 15.67
CA SER A 91 -3.10 12.37 15.72
C SER A 91 -3.54 13.50 16.66
N ASN A 92 -2.95 13.55 17.86
CA ASN A 92 -3.29 14.55 18.86
C ASN A 92 -2.77 15.95 18.47
N TYR A 93 -1.54 16.04 17.95
CA TYR A 93 -0.91 17.31 17.61
C TYR A 93 -1.59 18.01 16.43
N PHE A 94 -1.94 17.25 15.39
CA PHE A 94 -2.57 17.79 14.17
C PHE A 94 -4.10 17.66 14.16
N ASN A 95 -4.70 17.11 15.21
CA ASN A 95 -6.14 16.84 15.29
C ASN A 95 -6.68 16.05 14.08
N MET A 96 -5.97 14.98 13.71
CA MET A 96 -6.26 14.13 12.58
C MET A 96 -6.25 12.66 12.97
N SER A 97 -6.86 11.79 12.17
CA SER A 97 -6.82 10.34 12.40
C SER A 97 -5.57 9.74 11.76
N VAL A 98 -4.58 9.39 12.58
CA VAL A 98 -3.40 8.63 12.15
C VAL A 98 -3.40 7.31 12.91
N ARG A 99 -3.61 6.20 12.20
CA ARG A 99 -3.78 4.88 12.80
C ARG A 99 -2.65 3.95 12.38
N TYR A 100 -2.33 2.99 13.25
CA TYR A 100 -1.33 1.96 12.96
C TYR A 100 -1.80 0.94 11.94
N GLU A 101 -3.11 0.67 11.94
CA GLU A 101 -3.70 -0.36 11.09
C GLU A 101 -3.67 0.06 9.62
N ALA A 102 -3.17 -0.85 8.79
CA ALA A 102 -3.16 -0.76 7.34
C ALA A 102 -3.46 -2.13 6.74
N MET A 103 -3.84 -2.20 5.47
CA MET A 103 -4.06 -3.46 4.76
C MET A 103 -3.29 -3.52 3.44
N GLY A 104 -2.89 -4.74 3.09
CA GLY A 104 -2.61 -5.13 1.71
C GLY A 104 -3.82 -5.79 1.07
N VAL A 105 -3.77 -5.98 -0.24
CA VAL A 105 -4.86 -6.61 -1.00
C VAL A 105 -4.31 -7.56 -2.05
N ILE A 106 -4.84 -8.77 -2.07
CA ILE A 106 -4.65 -9.73 -3.17
C ILE A 106 -5.77 -9.54 -4.18
N PHE A 107 -5.40 -9.46 -5.45
CA PHE A 107 -6.31 -9.43 -6.59
C PHE A 107 -6.20 -10.74 -7.35
N GLN A 108 -7.30 -11.46 -7.51
CA GLN A 108 -7.36 -12.70 -8.29
C GLN A 108 -8.46 -12.63 -9.35
N HIS A 109 -8.09 -12.98 -10.57
CA HIS A 109 -9.02 -13.18 -11.66
C HIS A 109 -8.67 -14.50 -12.36
N LYS A 110 -9.66 -15.18 -12.95
CA LYS A 110 -9.45 -16.52 -13.55
C LYS A 110 -8.51 -16.54 -14.76
N ASP A 111 -8.44 -15.42 -15.50
CA ASP A 111 -7.69 -15.29 -16.75
C ASP A 111 -6.42 -14.40 -16.58
N GLU A 112 -6.13 -13.90 -15.37
CA GLU A 112 -5.02 -12.98 -15.10
C GLU A 112 -4.13 -13.49 -13.98
N GLU A 113 -2.87 -13.05 -13.99
CA GLU A 113 -1.94 -13.36 -12.91
C GLU A 113 -2.39 -12.72 -11.59
N THR A 114 -2.24 -13.46 -10.49
CA THR A 114 -2.49 -12.92 -9.14
C THR A 114 -1.56 -11.75 -8.85
N LEU A 115 -2.12 -10.62 -8.45
CA LEU A 115 -1.41 -9.42 -8.02
C LEU A 115 -1.55 -9.24 -6.51
N TYR A 116 -0.47 -8.86 -5.83
CA TYR A 116 -0.46 -8.45 -4.44
C TYR A 116 -0.09 -6.98 -4.31
N LEU A 117 -0.99 -6.14 -3.83
CA LEU A 117 -0.70 -4.79 -3.34
C LEU A 117 -0.38 -4.90 -1.85
N ALA A 118 0.86 -4.68 -1.46
CA ALA A 118 1.29 -4.89 -0.07
C ALA A 118 0.81 -3.78 0.89
N GLY A 119 0.61 -2.56 0.39
CA GLY A 119 0.29 -1.40 1.22
C GLY A 119 1.47 -0.97 2.10
N ASP A 120 1.19 -0.22 3.16
CA ASP A 120 2.21 0.22 4.11
C ASP A 120 2.53 -0.87 5.13
N THR A 121 3.60 -1.58 4.86
CA THR A 121 4.09 -2.69 5.69
C THR A 121 5.60 -2.85 5.56
N ILE A 122 6.25 -3.31 6.62
CA ILE A 122 7.59 -3.89 6.53
C ILE A 122 7.50 -5.34 6.04
N PHE A 123 8.64 -5.95 5.65
CA PHE A 123 8.66 -7.37 5.30
C PHE A 123 8.49 -8.24 6.56
N CYS A 124 7.32 -8.80 6.74
CA CYS A 124 6.90 -9.52 7.95
C CYS A 124 6.18 -10.84 7.60
N ASP A 125 5.73 -11.55 8.62
CA ASP A 125 5.05 -12.84 8.43
C ASP A 125 3.71 -12.71 7.69
N PHE A 126 3.01 -11.57 7.76
CA PHE A 126 1.80 -11.36 6.97
C PHE A 126 2.11 -11.38 5.46
N VAL A 127 3.19 -10.71 5.05
CA VAL A 127 3.65 -10.69 3.65
C VAL A 127 4.07 -12.09 3.19
N LYS A 128 4.87 -12.81 3.99
CA LYS A 128 5.30 -14.18 3.69
C LYS A 128 4.11 -15.13 3.54
N ASN A 129 3.15 -15.06 4.47
CA ASN A 129 1.96 -15.91 4.46
C ASN A 129 1.07 -15.60 3.23
N ALA A 130 0.91 -14.33 2.86
CA ALA A 130 0.17 -13.94 1.68
C ALA A 130 0.83 -14.50 0.40
N ILE A 131 2.16 -14.39 0.27
CA ILE A 131 2.91 -14.96 -0.86
C ILE A 131 2.74 -16.49 -0.90
N ALA A 132 2.90 -17.17 0.23
CA ALA A 132 2.77 -18.62 0.30
C ALA A 132 1.35 -19.12 -0.01
N GLN A 133 0.33 -18.39 0.43
CA GLN A 133 -1.09 -18.77 0.26
C GLN A 133 -1.61 -18.49 -1.15
N TYR A 134 -1.28 -17.32 -1.71
CA TYR A 134 -1.91 -16.84 -2.96
C TYR A 134 -0.99 -16.94 -4.17
N ALA A 135 0.30 -17.22 -3.97
CA ALA A 135 1.32 -17.36 -5.03
C ALA A 135 1.24 -16.22 -6.08
N PRO A 136 1.32 -14.94 -5.69
CA PRO A 136 1.23 -13.84 -6.63
C PRO A 136 2.40 -13.88 -7.62
N ALA A 137 2.13 -13.54 -8.89
CA ALA A 137 3.17 -13.36 -9.89
C ALA A 137 3.88 -12.00 -9.74
N LYS A 138 3.15 -11.01 -9.23
CA LYS A 138 3.64 -9.64 -9.03
C LYS A 138 3.22 -9.13 -7.65
N ILE A 139 4.10 -8.33 -7.03
CA ILE A 139 3.83 -7.59 -5.79
C ILE A 139 4.16 -6.11 -6.00
N ILE A 140 3.23 -5.23 -5.63
CA ILE A 140 3.47 -3.79 -5.51
C ILE A 140 3.78 -3.49 -4.04
N ILE A 141 4.94 -2.88 -3.78
CA ILE A 141 5.38 -2.53 -2.43
C ILE A 141 5.56 -1.02 -2.28
N ASN A 142 5.16 -0.49 -1.13
CA ASN A 142 5.53 0.85 -0.71
C ASN A 142 6.90 0.77 -0.02
N CYS A 143 7.93 1.39 -0.62
CA CYS A 143 9.31 1.07 -0.25
C CYS A 143 10.26 2.27 -0.11
N ALA A 144 9.73 3.44 0.25
CA ALA A 144 10.53 4.63 0.48
C ALA A 144 11.34 4.61 1.80
N ASP A 145 11.35 3.47 2.54
CA ASP A 145 12.03 3.34 3.84
C ASP A 145 11.67 4.50 4.80
N ALA A 146 10.37 4.83 4.87
CA ALA A 146 9.90 5.89 5.72
C ALA A 146 10.14 5.54 7.20
N GLN A 147 10.64 6.51 7.96
CA GLN A 147 11.06 6.31 9.35
C GLN A 147 10.66 7.50 10.22
N PHE A 148 10.36 7.23 11.48
CA PHE A 148 10.34 8.23 12.52
C PHE A 148 11.56 8.06 13.44
N GLU A 149 11.92 9.11 14.17
CA GLU A 149 13.01 9.05 15.13
C GLU A 149 12.79 7.91 16.13
N HIS A 150 13.74 6.98 16.20
CA HIS A 150 13.72 5.78 17.06
C HIS A 150 12.64 4.71 16.74
N SER A 151 11.84 4.85 15.68
CA SER A 151 10.83 3.83 15.33
C SER A 151 11.37 2.72 14.41
N GLY A 152 12.48 2.99 13.70
CA GLY A 152 12.88 2.19 12.55
C GLY A 152 11.92 2.38 11.36
N SER A 153 12.08 1.55 10.34
CA SER A 153 11.27 1.61 9.13
C SER A 153 9.80 1.25 9.43
N ILE A 154 8.89 2.04 8.87
CA ILE A 154 7.44 1.80 8.95
C ILE A 154 6.87 1.23 7.67
N ILE A 155 7.60 1.32 6.57
CA ILE A 155 7.37 0.63 5.28
C ILE A 155 8.67 -0.01 4.83
N MET A 156 8.64 -0.83 3.76
CA MET A 156 9.83 -1.53 3.29
C MET A 156 10.96 -0.58 2.89
N GLY A 157 12.18 -0.99 3.18
CA GLY A 157 13.42 -0.39 2.69
C GLY A 157 14.24 -1.41 1.92
N THR A 158 15.50 -1.07 1.58
CA THR A 158 16.39 -1.92 0.81
C THR A 158 16.64 -3.29 1.45
N ASP A 159 16.77 -3.34 2.78
CA ASP A 159 16.96 -4.61 3.52
C ASP A 159 15.74 -5.53 3.39
N ASP A 160 14.54 -4.95 3.45
CA ASP A 160 13.30 -5.71 3.31
C ASP A 160 13.08 -6.19 1.88
N ILE A 161 13.45 -5.39 0.89
CA ILE A 161 13.44 -5.77 -0.53
C ILE A 161 14.36 -6.98 -0.78
N LEU A 162 15.56 -6.99 -0.21
CA LEU A 162 16.46 -8.15 -0.32
C LEU A 162 15.88 -9.40 0.34
N LYS A 163 15.32 -9.27 1.54
CA LYS A 163 14.66 -10.40 2.23
C LYS A 163 13.45 -10.91 1.45
N LEU A 164 12.66 -10.02 0.87
CA LEU A 164 11.51 -10.38 0.04
C LEU A 164 11.96 -11.15 -1.20
N HIS A 165 12.97 -10.66 -1.93
CA HIS A 165 13.50 -11.35 -3.09
C HIS A 165 14.15 -12.70 -2.72
N GLN A 166 14.88 -12.79 -1.60
CA GLN A 166 15.44 -14.06 -1.12
C GLN A 166 14.33 -15.07 -0.75
N TYR A 167 13.22 -14.60 -0.20
CA TYR A 167 12.08 -15.44 0.17
C TYR A 167 11.31 -15.95 -1.06
N ALA A 168 11.13 -15.10 -2.06
CA ALA A 168 10.38 -15.40 -3.29
C ALA A 168 11.17 -14.92 -4.53
N PRO A 169 12.21 -15.67 -4.98
CA PRO A 169 13.17 -15.20 -5.99
C PRO A 169 12.56 -14.98 -7.38
N ASP A 170 11.45 -15.65 -7.70
CA ASP A 170 10.77 -15.52 -9.00
C ASP A 170 9.68 -14.44 -9.01
N LEU A 171 9.32 -13.89 -7.83
CA LEU A 171 8.30 -12.86 -7.68
C LEU A 171 8.78 -11.54 -8.29
N LYS A 172 7.97 -10.96 -9.18
CA LYS A 172 8.24 -9.61 -9.72
C LYS A 172 7.81 -8.56 -8.71
N ILE A 173 8.74 -7.69 -8.34
CA ILE A 173 8.54 -6.63 -7.36
C ILE A 173 8.40 -5.29 -8.09
N ILE A 174 7.35 -4.55 -7.82
CA ILE A 174 7.10 -3.22 -8.37
C ILE A 174 7.21 -2.23 -7.20
N ALA A 175 8.18 -1.34 -7.28
CA ALA A 175 8.45 -0.33 -6.27
C ALA A 175 7.51 0.87 -6.43
N SER A 176 6.86 1.27 -5.35
CA SER A 176 5.96 2.41 -5.30
C SER A 176 6.22 3.26 -4.05
N HIS A 177 5.51 4.39 -3.92
CA HIS A 177 5.56 5.29 -2.77
C HIS A 177 6.92 5.97 -2.59
N LEU A 178 7.65 6.18 -3.68
CA LEU A 178 8.95 6.84 -3.71
C LEU A 178 8.79 8.35 -4.00
N ASP A 179 9.66 9.17 -3.42
CA ASP A 179 9.73 10.63 -3.64
C ASP A 179 8.47 11.42 -3.23
N THR A 180 7.58 10.86 -2.42
CA THR A 180 6.25 11.42 -2.14
C THR A 180 6.08 12.01 -0.74
N VAL A 181 6.85 11.53 0.26
CA VAL A 181 6.70 11.94 1.66
C VAL A 181 8.01 12.42 2.26
N GLY A 182 7.93 13.43 3.15
CA GLY A 182 9.12 14.09 3.71
C GLY A 182 9.93 13.26 4.73
N HIS A 183 9.36 12.16 5.23
CA HIS A 183 10.03 11.24 6.15
C HIS A 183 10.56 9.97 5.46
N ALA A 184 10.51 9.93 4.13
CA ALA A 184 11.17 8.91 3.31
C ALA A 184 12.69 9.07 3.39
N THR A 185 13.41 7.96 3.55
CA THR A 185 14.89 7.94 3.57
C THR A 185 15.48 7.35 2.30
N LEU A 186 14.63 6.72 1.46
CA LEU A 186 15.00 6.10 0.18
C LEU A 186 14.21 6.76 -0.96
N ASN A 187 14.93 7.25 -1.97
CA ASN A 187 14.34 7.79 -3.18
C ASN A 187 14.50 6.85 -4.38
N ARG A 188 13.84 7.16 -5.51
CA ARG A 188 13.84 6.36 -6.74
C ARG A 188 15.25 6.13 -7.30
N GLN A 189 16.08 7.17 -7.33
CA GLN A 189 17.46 7.06 -7.80
C GLN A 189 18.29 6.11 -6.92
N GLN A 190 18.26 6.30 -5.61
CA GLN A 190 18.99 5.47 -4.66
C GLN A 190 18.56 3.99 -4.75
N LEU A 191 17.24 3.73 -4.89
CA LEU A 191 16.73 2.38 -5.06
C LEU A 191 17.20 1.77 -6.39
N SER A 192 17.18 2.52 -7.49
CA SER A 192 17.65 2.05 -8.81
C SER A 192 19.14 1.72 -8.79
N GLU A 193 19.96 2.52 -8.14
CA GLU A 193 21.40 2.26 -7.94
C GLU A 193 21.61 0.98 -7.12
N PHE A 194 20.85 0.82 -6.02
CA PHE A 194 20.89 -0.37 -5.17
C PHE A 194 20.52 -1.66 -5.94
N ILE A 195 19.43 -1.63 -6.71
CA ILE A 195 18.97 -2.75 -7.53
C ILE A 195 20.02 -3.16 -8.55
N THR A 196 20.65 -2.17 -9.20
CA THR A 196 21.74 -2.39 -10.17
C THR A 196 22.96 -3.04 -9.51
N GLN A 197 23.39 -2.53 -8.36
CA GLN A 197 24.52 -3.07 -7.60
C GLN A 197 24.30 -4.53 -7.18
N HIS A 198 23.07 -4.88 -6.83
CA HIS A 198 22.70 -6.23 -6.39
C HIS A 198 22.26 -7.15 -7.54
N LYS A 199 22.29 -6.67 -8.81
CA LYS A 199 21.89 -7.43 -10.02
C LYS A 199 20.44 -7.92 -9.96
N LEU A 200 19.52 -7.08 -9.49
CA LEU A 200 18.12 -7.39 -9.30
C LEU A 200 17.19 -6.73 -10.35
N THR A 201 17.76 -6.14 -11.39
CA THR A 201 17.04 -5.42 -12.45
C THR A 201 16.01 -6.27 -13.21
N ASP A 202 16.20 -7.59 -13.24
CA ASP A 202 15.25 -8.51 -13.89
C ASP A 202 14.04 -8.84 -13.02
N TYR A 203 14.08 -8.50 -11.74
CA TYR A 203 13.06 -8.88 -10.74
C TYR A 203 12.36 -7.70 -10.11
N ILE A 204 13.04 -6.53 -10.01
CA ILE A 204 12.56 -5.35 -9.32
C ILE A 204 12.46 -4.19 -10.29
N PHE A 205 11.25 -3.66 -10.43
CA PHE A 205 10.91 -2.56 -11.32
C PHE A 205 10.68 -1.29 -10.50
N VAL A 206 11.27 -0.19 -10.93
CA VAL A 206 11.13 1.14 -10.31
C VAL A 206 10.54 2.08 -11.37
N PRO A 207 9.22 2.07 -11.54
CA PRO A 207 8.57 2.83 -12.61
C PRO A 207 8.63 4.33 -12.36
N GLU A 208 8.64 5.11 -13.44
CA GLU A 208 8.39 6.54 -13.39
C GLU A 208 6.90 6.83 -13.18
N ASP A 209 6.57 8.06 -12.75
CA ASP A 209 5.19 8.45 -12.50
C ASP A 209 4.37 8.42 -13.81
N GLY A 210 3.34 7.57 -13.82
CA GLY A 210 2.48 7.36 -14.99
C GLY A 210 3.05 6.39 -16.03
N GLU A 211 4.16 5.73 -15.77
CA GLU A 211 4.69 4.67 -16.61
C GLU A 211 3.76 3.45 -16.57
N ILE A 212 3.56 2.82 -17.74
CA ILE A 212 2.81 1.57 -17.88
C ILE A 212 3.82 0.42 -17.93
N ILE A 213 3.69 -0.55 -17.03
CA ILE A 213 4.59 -1.70 -16.84
C ILE A 213 3.85 -3.03 -17.01
#